data_f001480a09ccf1fcebcadadf6c2faf3a
#
_entry.id   f001480a09ccf1fcebcadadf6c2faf3a
#
_cell.length_a   1.000
_cell.length_b   1.000
_cell.length_c   1.000
_cell.angle_alpha   90.00
_cell.angle_beta   90.00
_cell.angle_gamma   90.00
#
_symmetry.space_group_name_H-M   'P 1'
#
loop_
_entity.id
_entity.type
_entity.pdbx_description
1 polymer ?
#
loop_
_entity_poly.entity_id
_entity_poly.type
_entity_poly.pdbx_seq_one_letter_code
_entity_poly.pdbx_strand_id
1 'polypeptide(L)'
;LIDLPAVQSFLDDFYEVAHVPLAIIDSQGHVLVGAGWSDICTRFHRMNPEASCHCLESDLQLSAGVPEGEFKLYKCKNNMWDIATPMFVGGRRVGSIFSGQFFFEDETPDYELFREQARKYGFDEQEYMAALEAVPRLSRHTVDATMAFFAKLARLLSSESYGRARLAEALRERDTLI
;
A
#
# COMPACT_ATOMS: atom_id res chain seq x y z
N LEU A 1 1.93 -19.92 2.81
CA LEU A 1 0.77 -19.05 2.55
C LEU A 1 0.60 -18.08 3.71
N ILE A 2 0.39 -16.80 3.44
CA ILE A 2 0.16 -15.74 4.42
C ILE A 2 -1.25 -15.90 4.99
N ASP A 3 -1.41 -15.82 6.31
CA ASP A 3 -2.72 -15.80 6.98
C ASP A 3 -3.31 -14.39 6.85
N LEU A 4 -4.11 -14.15 5.81
CA LEU A 4 -4.69 -12.84 5.53
C LEU A 4 -5.58 -12.30 6.66
N PRO A 5 -6.46 -13.08 7.33
CA PRO A 5 -7.21 -12.61 8.47
C PRO A 5 -6.34 -12.12 9.63
N ALA A 6 -5.28 -12.84 9.98
CA ALA A 6 -4.35 -12.41 11.02
C ALA A 6 -3.58 -11.15 10.63
N VAL A 7 -3.19 -11.04 9.36
CA VAL A 7 -2.52 -9.84 8.84
C VAL A 7 -3.48 -8.65 8.83
N GLN A 8 -4.75 -8.83 8.43
CA GLN A 8 -5.75 -7.75 8.47
C GLN A 8 -5.92 -7.22 9.90
N SER A 9 -6.12 -8.12 10.87
CA SER A 9 -6.25 -7.72 12.28
C SER A 9 -5.02 -6.94 12.78
N PHE A 10 -3.82 -7.37 12.40
CA PHE A 10 -2.59 -6.64 12.73
C PHE A 10 -2.55 -5.24 12.10
N LEU A 11 -3.00 -5.09 10.85
CA LEU A 11 -3.03 -3.80 10.18
C LEU A 11 -4.07 -2.85 10.80
N ASP A 12 -5.22 -3.38 11.21
CA ASP A 12 -6.26 -2.61 11.89
C ASP A 12 -5.74 -2.08 13.24
N ASP A 13 -5.11 -2.94 14.06
CA ASP A 13 -4.49 -2.53 15.32
C ASP A 13 -3.37 -1.50 15.12
N PHE A 14 -2.54 -1.70 14.08
CA PHE A 14 -1.49 -0.73 13.74
C PHE A 14 -2.08 0.62 13.36
N TYR A 15 -3.14 0.64 12.56
CA TYR A 15 -3.79 1.88 12.15
C TYR A 15 -4.41 2.64 13.35
N GLU A 16 -5.02 1.93 14.30
CA GLU A 16 -5.55 2.54 15.53
C GLU A 16 -4.47 3.27 16.35
N VAL A 17 -3.22 2.79 16.33
CA VAL A 17 -2.10 3.36 17.07
C VAL A 17 -1.38 4.45 16.27
N ALA A 18 -1.10 4.19 15.00
CA ALA A 18 -0.20 5.02 14.19
C ALA A 18 -0.94 6.05 13.31
N HIS A 19 -2.22 5.81 13.00
CA HIS A 19 -3.03 6.60 12.06
C HIS A 19 -2.37 6.77 10.69
N VAL A 20 -1.57 5.79 10.27
CA VAL A 20 -0.91 5.75 8.97
C VAL A 20 -1.62 4.74 8.09
N PRO A 21 -2.22 5.15 6.96
CA PRO A 21 -2.89 4.25 6.03
C PRO A 21 -1.93 3.22 5.45
N LEU A 22 -2.42 1.99 5.28
CA LEU A 22 -1.58 0.94 4.70
C LEU A 22 -2.41 -0.13 3.97
N ALA A 23 -1.74 -0.85 3.08
CA ALA A 23 -2.30 -1.98 2.35
C ALA A 23 -1.21 -2.99 1.97
N ILE A 24 -1.62 -4.23 1.75
CA ILE A 24 -0.82 -5.22 1.04
C ILE A 24 -1.51 -5.50 -0.29
N ILE A 25 -0.73 -5.33 -1.36
CA ILE A 25 -1.19 -5.52 -2.74
C ILE A 25 -0.32 -6.60 -3.38
N ASP A 26 -0.93 -7.56 -4.08
CA ASP A 26 -0.20 -8.63 -4.76
C ASP A 26 0.52 -8.14 -6.02
N SER A 27 1.25 -9.03 -6.67
CA SER A 27 2.00 -8.71 -7.90
C SER A 27 1.11 -8.44 -9.13
N GLN A 28 -0.20 -8.64 -9.01
CA GLN A 28 -1.19 -8.39 -10.05
C GLN A 28 -2.00 -7.10 -9.80
N GLY A 29 -1.79 -6.45 -8.65
CA GLY A 29 -2.50 -5.23 -8.28
C GLY A 29 -3.78 -5.47 -7.47
N HIS A 30 -4.04 -6.69 -7.00
CA HIS A 30 -5.18 -6.95 -6.13
C HIS A 30 -4.84 -6.58 -4.69
N VAL A 31 -5.71 -5.81 -4.07
CA VAL A 31 -5.62 -5.48 -2.65
C VAL A 31 -5.99 -6.70 -1.84
N LEU A 32 -5.04 -7.23 -1.07
CA LEU A 32 -5.24 -8.40 -0.21
C LEU A 32 -5.80 -8.01 1.15
N VAL A 33 -5.24 -6.98 1.76
CA VAL A 33 -5.62 -6.42 3.05
C VAL A 33 -5.31 -4.92 3.08
N GLY A 34 -6.03 -4.14 3.89
CA GLY A 34 -5.76 -2.71 4.02
C GLY A 34 -6.50 -2.07 5.19
N ALA A 35 -5.96 -0.99 5.74
CA ALA A 35 -6.52 -0.22 6.84
C ALA A 35 -6.31 1.28 6.63
N GLY A 36 -7.25 2.10 7.09
CA GLY A 36 -7.13 3.55 7.11
C GLY A 36 -7.19 4.25 5.75
N TRP A 37 -7.75 3.62 4.74
CA TRP A 37 -7.84 4.22 3.40
C TRP A 37 -8.72 5.46 3.38
N SER A 38 -8.21 6.51 2.74
CA SER A 38 -8.91 7.78 2.62
C SER A 38 -10.08 7.70 1.63
N ASP A 39 -11.16 8.41 1.92
CA ASP A 39 -12.36 8.49 1.07
C ASP A 39 -12.05 8.94 -0.36
N ILE A 40 -11.09 9.84 -0.54
CA ILE A 40 -10.68 10.30 -1.87
C ILE A 40 -10.24 9.12 -2.77
N CYS A 41 -9.66 8.07 -2.20
CA CYS A 41 -9.27 6.87 -2.92
C CYS A 41 -10.41 5.89 -3.08
N THR A 42 -11.14 5.59 -1.99
CA THR A 42 -12.14 4.52 -1.97
C THR A 42 -13.48 4.92 -2.60
N ARG A 43 -13.90 6.17 -2.42
CA ARG A 43 -15.19 6.67 -2.94
C ARG A 43 -15.07 7.36 -4.29
N PHE A 44 -13.91 7.89 -4.64
CA PHE A 44 -13.71 8.67 -5.87
C PHE A 44 -12.77 7.96 -6.85
N HIS A 45 -11.46 7.91 -6.58
CA HIS A 45 -10.49 7.46 -7.58
C HIS A 45 -10.71 6.01 -8.00
N ARG A 46 -10.86 5.07 -7.06
CA ARG A 46 -11.02 3.64 -7.38
C ARG A 46 -12.40 3.27 -7.89
N MET A 47 -13.39 4.16 -7.74
CA MET A 47 -14.74 3.97 -8.28
C MET A 47 -14.91 4.54 -9.69
N ASN A 48 -14.02 5.41 -10.13
CA ASN A 48 -14.04 5.96 -11.49
C ASN A 48 -13.11 5.14 -12.40
N PRO A 49 -13.58 4.63 -13.56
CA PRO A 49 -12.77 3.76 -14.43
C PRO A 49 -11.46 4.38 -14.90
N GLU A 50 -11.44 5.69 -15.24
CA GLU A 50 -10.24 6.38 -15.72
C GLU A 50 -9.25 6.65 -14.56
N ALA A 51 -9.74 7.18 -13.44
CA ALA A 51 -8.91 7.46 -12.28
C ALA A 51 -8.36 6.16 -11.65
N SER A 52 -9.11 5.05 -11.67
CA SER A 52 -8.67 3.77 -11.15
C SER A 52 -7.52 3.15 -11.96
N CYS A 53 -7.46 3.40 -13.27
CA CYS A 53 -6.29 3.03 -14.07
C CYS A 53 -5.01 3.68 -13.55
N HIS A 54 -5.09 4.96 -13.15
CA HIS A 54 -3.96 5.68 -12.56
C HIS A 54 -3.55 5.08 -11.20
N CYS A 55 -4.50 4.60 -10.39
CA CYS A 55 -4.19 3.87 -9.16
C CYS A 55 -3.43 2.59 -9.47
N LEU A 56 -3.95 1.74 -10.35
CA LEU A 56 -3.32 0.47 -10.72
C LEU A 56 -1.92 0.67 -11.32
N GLU A 57 -1.75 1.64 -12.21
CA GLU A 57 -0.45 1.98 -12.78
C GLU A 57 0.54 2.44 -11.70
N SER A 58 0.08 3.22 -10.72
CA SER A 58 0.92 3.66 -9.60
C SER A 58 1.33 2.47 -8.75
N ASP A 59 0.41 1.60 -8.39
CA ASP A 59 0.65 0.43 -7.57
C ASP A 59 1.64 -0.55 -8.23
N LEU A 60 1.59 -0.73 -9.55
CA LEU A 60 2.41 -1.68 -10.26
C LEU A 60 3.71 -1.07 -10.82
N GLN A 61 3.61 0.06 -11.54
CA GLN A 61 4.75 0.61 -12.29
C GLN A 61 5.65 1.48 -11.40
N LEU A 62 5.07 2.33 -10.55
CA LEU A 62 5.86 3.22 -9.71
C LEU A 62 6.52 2.47 -8.55
N SER A 63 5.94 1.35 -8.10
CA SER A 63 6.54 0.47 -7.09
C SER A 63 7.53 -0.55 -7.68
N ALA A 64 7.67 -0.63 -9.02
CA ALA A 64 8.58 -1.57 -9.66
C ALA A 64 10.05 -1.24 -9.41
N GLY A 65 10.90 -2.27 -9.45
CA GLY A 65 12.35 -2.14 -9.37
C GLY A 65 12.90 -1.83 -7.98
N VAL A 66 12.07 -1.83 -6.93
CA VAL A 66 12.54 -1.67 -5.54
C VAL A 66 13.19 -2.99 -5.08
N PRO A 67 14.46 -2.97 -4.60
CA PRO A 67 15.13 -4.16 -4.07
C PRO A 67 14.47 -4.68 -2.79
N GLU A 68 14.75 -5.94 -2.45
CA GLU A 68 14.31 -6.53 -1.18
C GLU A 68 14.90 -5.78 0.02
N GLY A 69 14.04 -5.42 0.98
CA GLY A 69 14.42 -4.68 2.18
C GLY A 69 14.58 -3.18 1.99
N GLU A 70 14.34 -2.67 0.79
CA GLU A 70 14.29 -1.26 0.48
C GLU A 70 12.84 -0.77 0.32
N PHE A 71 12.67 0.54 0.16
CA PHE A 71 11.38 1.17 -0.07
C PHE A 71 11.52 2.29 -1.10
N LYS A 72 10.40 2.70 -1.65
CA LYS A 72 10.32 3.83 -2.57
C LYS A 72 9.20 4.77 -2.15
N LEU A 73 9.53 6.05 -1.98
CA LEU A 73 8.60 7.15 -1.83
C LEU A 73 8.33 7.76 -3.20
N TYR A 74 7.07 7.94 -3.57
CA TYR A 74 6.68 8.52 -4.86
C TYR A 74 5.33 9.24 -4.78
N LYS A 75 5.04 10.11 -5.73
CA LYS A 75 3.67 10.60 -5.96
C LYS A 75 2.93 9.66 -6.89
N CYS A 76 1.77 9.17 -6.47
CA CYS A 76 0.87 8.40 -7.33
C CYS A 76 0.36 9.28 -8.48
N LYS A 77 -0.16 8.66 -9.53
CA LYS A 77 -0.66 9.40 -10.71
C LYS A 77 -1.90 10.27 -10.42
N ASN A 78 -2.50 10.11 -9.23
CA ASN A 78 -3.54 11.00 -8.71
C ASN A 78 -2.99 12.06 -7.72
N ASN A 79 -1.66 12.32 -7.76
CA ASN A 79 -0.95 13.42 -7.10
C ASN A 79 -0.89 13.39 -5.55
N MET A 80 -0.97 12.24 -4.94
CA MET A 80 -0.73 12.05 -3.50
C MET A 80 0.52 11.21 -3.26
N TRP A 81 1.19 11.44 -2.13
CA TRP A 81 2.36 10.65 -1.75
C TRP A 81 1.98 9.23 -1.33
N ASP A 82 2.82 8.30 -1.73
CA ASP A 82 2.70 6.89 -1.42
C ASP A 82 4.08 6.27 -1.21
N ILE A 83 4.15 5.23 -0.41
CA ILE A 83 5.37 4.47 -0.12
C ILE A 83 5.10 3.01 -0.48
N ALA A 84 6.05 2.40 -1.18
CA ALA A 84 6.00 0.98 -1.48
C ALA A 84 7.26 0.27 -1.00
N THR A 85 7.08 -0.86 -0.31
CA THR A 85 8.14 -1.79 0.02
C THR A 85 7.78 -3.19 -0.48
N PRO A 86 8.65 -3.85 -1.27
CA PRO A 86 8.32 -5.13 -1.86
C PRO A 86 8.41 -6.27 -0.84
N MET A 87 7.57 -7.28 -1.04
CA MET A 87 7.60 -8.55 -0.30
C MET A 87 8.11 -9.66 -1.20
N PHE A 88 9.07 -10.44 -0.70
CA PHE A 88 9.66 -11.57 -1.41
C PHE A 88 9.44 -12.87 -0.62
N VAL A 89 9.21 -13.96 -1.32
CA VAL A 89 9.17 -15.31 -0.76
C VAL A 89 10.02 -16.21 -1.66
N GLY A 90 11.09 -16.79 -1.10
CA GLY A 90 12.03 -17.62 -1.86
C GLY A 90 12.68 -16.88 -3.02
N GLY A 91 13.01 -15.60 -2.87
CA GLY A 91 13.61 -14.76 -3.91
C GLY A 91 12.64 -14.27 -4.99
N ARG A 92 11.36 -14.62 -4.90
CA ARG A 92 10.32 -14.18 -5.83
C ARG A 92 9.46 -13.09 -5.20
N ARG A 93 9.28 -11.96 -5.89
CA ARG A 93 8.36 -10.91 -5.47
C ARG A 93 6.93 -11.44 -5.51
N VAL A 94 6.21 -11.35 -4.39
CA VAL A 94 4.82 -11.81 -4.24
C VAL A 94 3.83 -10.67 -4.10
N GLY A 95 4.32 -9.46 -3.81
CA GLY A 95 3.50 -8.27 -3.63
C GLY A 95 4.31 -7.12 -3.06
N SER A 96 3.61 -6.15 -2.51
CA SER A 96 4.22 -5.02 -1.80
C SER A 96 3.32 -4.55 -0.65
N ILE A 97 3.95 -4.02 0.39
CA ILE A 97 3.28 -3.22 1.42
C ILE A 97 3.30 -1.77 0.92
N PHE A 98 2.14 -1.14 0.91
CA PHE A 98 1.96 0.28 0.59
C PHE A 98 1.58 1.03 1.85
N SER A 99 2.10 2.25 2.00
CA SER A 99 1.70 3.18 3.04
C SER A 99 1.40 4.53 2.40
N GLY A 100 0.16 4.87 2.37
CA GLY A 100 -0.38 6.07 1.72
C GLY A 100 -1.88 5.92 1.55
N GLN A 101 -2.54 6.91 1.04
CA GLN A 101 -2.02 8.18 0.50
C GLN A 101 -1.97 9.24 1.61
N PHE A 102 -1.02 10.14 1.49
CA PHE A 102 -0.80 11.24 2.43
C PHE A 102 -0.21 12.46 1.73
N PHE A 103 -0.15 13.59 2.44
CA PHE A 103 0.67 14.74 2.10
C PHE A 103 1.68 14.99 3.23
N PHE A 104 2.79 15.67 2.93
CA PHE A 104 3.65 16.15 3.99
C PHE A 104 3.03 17.35 4.71
N GLU A 105 3.28 17.47 6.03
CA GLU A 105 2.80 18.60 6.83
C GLU A 105 3.33 19.96 6.33
N ASP A 106 4.52 19.96 5.73
CA ASP A 106 5.20 21.12 5.16
C ASP A 106 4.84 21.38 3.69
N GLU A 107 3.86 20.64 3.14
CA GLU A 107 3.38 20.75 1.75
C GLU A 107 1.92 21.22 1.71
N THR A 108 1.63 22.14 0.81
CA THR A 108 0.27 22.50 0.46
C THR A 108 -0.14 21.74 -0.81
N PRO A 109 -1.24 20.96 -0.81
CA PRO A 109 -1.74 20.33 -2.02
C PRO A 109 -2.06 21.36 -3.09
N ASP A 110 -1.89 20.98 -4.35
CA ASP A 110 -2.34 21.79 -5.47
C ASP A 110 -3.87 21.67 -5.61
N TYR A 111 -4.58 22.53 -4.91
CA TYR A 111 -6.05 22.53 -4.86
C TYR A 111 -6.69 22.72 -6.24
N GLU A 112 -6.06 23.51 -7.14
CA GLU A 112 -6.63 23.71 -8.48
C GLU A 112 -6.52 22.44 -9.31
N LEU A 113 -5.40 21.72 -9.24
CA LEU A 113 -5.22 20.42 -9.87
C LEU A 113 -6.32 19.44 -9.41
N PHE A 114 -6.65 19.38 -8.13
CA PHE A 114 -7.71 18.49 -7.62
C PHE A 114 -9.11 18.96 -8.08
N ARG A 115 -9.38 20.26 -8.18
CA ARG A 115 -10.62 20.76 -8.79
C ARG A 115 -10.73 20.39 -10.27
N GLU A 116 -9.62 20.48 -11.02
CA GLU A 116 -9.59 20.03 -12.41
C GLU A 116 -9.85 18.52 -12.52
N GLN A 117 -9.29 17.71 -11.61
CA GLN A 117 -9.60 16.28 -11.53
C GLN A 117 -11.08 16.03 -11.24
N ALA A 118 -11.69 16.76 -10.31
CA ALA A 118 -13.11 16.63 -10.02
C ALA A 118 -13.97 16.90 -11.26
N ARG A 119 -13.68 17.97 -12.01
CA ARG A 119 -14.37 18.31 -13.25
C ARG A 119 -14.14 17.26 -14.35
N LYS A 120 -12.89 16.80 -14.49
CA LYS A 120 -12.50 15.80 -15.49
C LYS A 120 -13.23 14.47 -15.29
N TYR A 121 -13.30 14.00 -14.05
CA TYR A 121 -13.88 12.70 -13.72
C TYR A 121 -15.36 12.75 -13.36
N GLY A 122 -15.96 13.95 -13.32
CA GLY A 122 -17.37 14.15 -13.00
C GLY A 122 -17.68 13.90 -11.53
N PHE A 123 -16.75 14.15 -10.63
CA PHE A 123 -16.98 14.10 -9.19
C PHE A 123 -17.72 15.34 -8.72
N ASP A 124 -18.52 15.19 -7.65
CA ASP A 124 -19.00 16.36 -6.90
C ASP A 124 -17.78 17.09 -6.31
N GLU A 125 -17.56 18.34 -6.75
CA GLU A 125 -16.36 19.09 -6.39
C GLU A 125 -16.31 19.35 -4.88
N GLN A 126 -17.44 19.64 -4.25
CA GLN A 126 -17.48 19.93 -2.81
C GLN A 126 -17.15 18.69 -1.98
N GLU A 127 -17.76 17.55 -2.29
CA GLU A 127 -17.48 16.28 -1.60
C GLU A 127 -16.04 15.81 -1.85
N TYR A 128 -15.56 15.94 -3.08
CA TYR A 128 -14.21 15.55 -3.44
C TYR A 128 -13.15 16.39 -2.73
N MET A 129 -13.35 17.72 -2.67
CA MET A 129 -12.45 18.62 -1.93
C MET A 129 -12.50 18.38 -0.42
N ALA A 130 -13.66 18.05 0.15
CA ALA A 130 -13.76 17.64 1.54
C ALA A 130 -12.99 16.34 1.82
N ALA A 131 -13.05 15.37 0.91
CA ALA A 131 -12.25 14.14 1.00
C ALA A 131 -10.75 14.40 0.87
N LEU A 132 -10.33 15.39 0.05
CA LEU A 132 -8.93 15.82 -0.04
C LEU A 132 -8.42 16.41 1.28
N GLU A 133 -9.22 17.25 1.94
CA GLU A 133 -8.84 17.82 3.26
C GLU A 133 -8.69 16.75 4.34
N ALA A 134 -9.42 15.66 4.24
CA ALA A 134 -9.35 14.53 5.17
C ALA A 134 -8.13 13.61 4.94
N VAL A 135 -7.37 13.80 3.85
CA VAL A 135 -6.15 13.02 3.59
C VAL A 135 -5.12 13.30 4.69
N PRO A 136 -4.50 12.27 5.28
CA PRO A 136 -3.52 12.44 6.36
C PRO A 136 -2.37 13.38 5.99
N ARG A 137 -1.95 14.18 6.97
CA ARG A 137 -0.75 15.01 6.89
C ARG A 137 0.31 14.36 7.77
N LEU A 138 1.45 13.99 7.19
CA LEU A 138 2.51 13.29 7.90
C LEU A 138 3.79 14.12 7.93
N SER A 139 4.47 14.11 9.08
CA SER A 139 5.81 14.68 9.16
C SER A 139 6.81 13.81 8.40
N ARG A 140 7.92 14.42 7.93
CA ARG A 140 8.99 13.64 7.29
C ARG A 140 9.56 12.57 8.23
N HIS A 141 9.66 12.88 9.51
CA HIS A 141 10.10 11.92 10.53
C HIS A 141 9.16 10.72 10.63
N THR A 142 7.84 10.95 10.65
CA THR A 142 6.84 9.87 10.67
C THR A 142 6.96 9.00 9.42
N VAL A 143 7.13 9.60 8.25
CA VAL A 143 7.31 8.88 6.98
C VAL A 143 8.57 8.02 7.02
N ASP A 144 9.72 8.57 7.44
CA ASP A 144 10.99 7.83 7.55
C ASP A 144 10.89 6.65 8.53
N ALA A 145 10.27 6.86 9.70
CA ALA A 145 10.07 5.81 10.70
C ALA A 145 9.13 4.70 10.18
N THR A 146 8.05 5.09 9.50
CA THR A 146 7.08 4.17 8.88
C THR A 146 7.76 3.33 7.79
N MET A 147 8.56 3.95 6.93
CA MET A 147 9.31 3.24 5.89
C MET A 147 10.27 2.22 6.47
N ALA A 148 11.04 2.62 7.50
CA ALA A 148 11.97 1.70 8.19
C ALA A 148 11.24 0.53 8.87
N PHE A 149 10.06 0.78 9.44
CA PHE A 149 9.23 -0.24 10.05
C PHE A 149 8.71 -1.24 9.00
N PHE A 150 8.14 -0.77 7.89
CA PHE A 150 7.57 -1.66 6.87
C PHE A 150 8.63 -2.44 6.10
N ALA A 151 9.80 -1.88 5.86
CA ALA A 151 10.91 -2.63 5.29
C ALA A 151 11.32 -3.82 6.17
N LYS A 152 11.32 -3.63 7.51
CA LYS A 152 11.57 -4.72 8.46
C LYS A 152 10.41 -5.72 8.50
N LEU A 153 9.16 -5.24 8.51
CA LEU A 153 7.97 -6.08 8.49
C LEU A 153 7.92 -6.96 7.24
N ALA A 154 8.14 -6.38 6.06
CA ALA A 154 8.20 -7.11 4.79
C ALA A 154 9.22 -8.26 4.85
N ARG A 155 10.39 -8.00 5.42
CA ARG A 155 11.45 -9.01 5.60
C ARG A 155 11.04 -10.12 6.57
N LEU A 156 10.39 -9.79 7.68
CA LEU A 156 9.88 -10.78 8.65
C LEU A 156 8.81 -11.68 8.01
N LEU A 157 7.83 -11.09 7.31
CA LEU A 157 6.78 -11.83 6.62
C LEU A 157 7.36 -12.73 5.51
N SER A 158 8.36 -12.24 4.78
CA SER A 158 9.05 -13.00 3.72
C SER A 158 9.78 -14.21 4.29
N SER A 159 10.51 -14.05 5.40
CA SER A 159 11.28 -15.13 6.03
C SER A 159 10.38 -16.20 6.64
N GLU A 160 9.29 -15.82 7.29
CA GLU A 160 8.32 -16.75 7.88
C GLU A 160 7.61 -17.58 6.80
N SER A 161 7.15 -16.91 5.74
CA SER A 161 6.48 -17.57 4.62
C SER A 161 7.40 -18.56 3.91
N TYR A 162 8.68 -18.23 3.75
CA TYR A 162 9.68 -19.13 3.18
C TYR A 162 9.92 -20.36 4.08
N GLY A 163 10.05 -20.16 5.39
CA GLY A 163 10.21 -21.23 6.37
C GLY A 163 9.04 -22.22 6.36
N ARG A 164 7.82 -21.72 6.35
CA ARG A 164 6.60 -22.53 6.26
C ARG A 164 6.51 -23.33 4.94
N ALA A 165 6.85 -22.70 3.81
CA ALA A 165 6.87 -23.38 2.51
C ALA A 165 7.88 -24.52 2.47
N ARG A 166 9.10 -24.31 2.96
CA ARG A 166 10.15 -25.33 3.06
C ARG A 166 9.76 -26.51 3.96
N LEU A 167 9.15 -26.22 5.11
CA LEU A 167 8.66 -27.26 6.02
C LEU A 167 7.55 -28.09 5.37
N ALA A 168 6.60 -27.45 4.69
CA ALA A 168 5.51 -28.15 3.99
C ALA A 168 6.05 -29.04 2.87
N GLU A 169 7.06 -28.61 2.13
CA GLU A 169 7.73 -29.40 1.09
C GLU A 169 8.44 -30.61 1.69
N ALA A 170 9.24 -30.43 2.73
CA ALA A 170 9.95 -31.52 3.40
C ALA A 170 8.98 -32.57 4.01
N LEU A 171 7.83 -32.14 4.54
CA LEU A 171 6.82 -33.06 5.03
C LEU A 171 6.18 -33.90 3.90
N ARG A 172 5.88 -33.28 2.74
CA ARG A 172 5.35 -33.99 1.57
C ARG A 172 6.34 -35.02 1.03
N GLU A 173 7.62 -34.65 0.91
CA GLU A 173 8.67 -35.59 0.47
C GLU A 173 8.80 -36.78 1.42
N ARG A 174 8.73 -36.55 2.73
CA ARG A 174 8.73 -37.64 3.72
C ARG A 174 7.54 -38.58 3.54
N ASP A 175 6.33 -38.03 3.33
CA ASP A 175 5.11 -38.83 3.23
C ASP A 175 5.02 -39.59 1.88
N THR A 176 5.83 -39.23 0.88
CA THR A 176 5.95 -39.99 -0.40
C THR A 176 6.96 -41.12 -0.34
N LEU A 177 7.78 -41.19 0.72
CA LEU A 177 8.81 -42.23 0.92
C LEU A 177 8.36 -43.39 1.84
N ILE A 178 7.12 -43.32 2.34
CA ILE A 178 6.47 -44.35 3.15
C ILE A 178 5.40 -45.07 2.36
#